data_deeb73ca389116a2e9adb88300a2440d
#
_entry.id   deeb73ca389116a2e9adb88300a2440d
#
_cell.length_a   1.000
_cell.length_b   1.000
_cell.length_c   1.000
_cell.angle_alpha   90.00
_cell.angle_beta   90.00
_cell.angle_gamma   90.00
#
_symmetry.space_group_name_H-M   'P 1'
#
loop_
_entity.id
_entity.type
_entity.pdbx_description
1 polymer ?
#
loop_
_entity_poly.entity_id
_entity_poly.type
_entity_poly.pdbx_seq_one_letter_code
_entity_poly.pdbx_strand_id
1 'polypeptide(L)'
;HAWAARDGHYGAMTRWRLNAVGDALVGEIELPMAVGTVGGATRSHPSAQVALKILGVTGARALAEVIVCVGLAQNFGAIRALAMEGIQRGHMGLHARQVAIAAGAIGEQIERIAAQMVSEGNVRAARARELVGGAGGG
;
A
#
# COMPACT_ATOMS: atom_id res chain seq x y z
N HIS A 1 -9.22 -7.71 15.53
CA HIS A 1 -8.42 -8.69 16.27
C HIS A 1 -9.25 -9.86 16.80
N ALA A 2 -10.37 -9.60 17.50
CA ALA A 2 -11.24 -10.66 17.99
C ALA A 2 -11.80 -11.52 16.86
N TRP A 3 -12.17 -10.91 15.73
CA TRP A 3 -12.63 -11.63 14.55
C TRP A 3 -11.53 -12.51 13.92
N ALA A 4 -10.31 -12.02 13.84
CA ALA A 4 -9.17 -12.80 13.34
C ALA A 4 -8.80 -13.96 14.28
N ALA A 5 -9.16 -13.89 15.56
CA ALA A 5 -8.88 -14.89 16.57
C ALA A 5 -10.14 -15.69 17.01
N ARG A 6 -11.24 -15.64 16.25
CA ARG A 6 -12.53 -16.25 16.60
C ARG A 6 -12.46 -17.76 16.83
N ASP A 7 -11.50 -18.42 16.19
CA ASP A 7 -11.29 -19.87 16.29
C ASP A 7 -10.23 -20.25 17.34
N GLY A 8 -9.90 -19.33 18.27
CA GLY A 8 -8.93 -19.54 19.34
C GLY A 8 -7.47 -19.28 18.98
N HIS A 9 -7.19 -18.97 17.73
CA HIS A 9 -5.85 -18.58 17.24
C HIS A 9 -5.98 -17.53 16.12
N TYR A 10 -4.95 -16.73 15.89
CA TYR A 10 -4.96 -15.79 14.77
C TYR A 10 -4.93 -16.50 13.43
N GLY A 11 -5.95 -16.24 12.61
CA GLY A 11 -6.05 -16.75 11.25
C GLY A 11 -6.08 -15.63 10.21
N ALA A 12 -5.82 -15.99 8.96
CA ALA A 12 -5.99 -15.09 7.82
C ALA A 12 -7.47 -14.73 7.65
N MET A 13 -7.76 -13.47 7.38
CA MET A 13 -9.12 -13.01 7.08
C MET A 13 -9.49 -13.19 5.61
N THR A 14 -8.52 -13.48 4.76
CA THR A 14 -8.71 -13.73 3.34
C THR A 14 -8.42 -15.19 3.00
N ARG A 15 -9.15 -15.71 2.01
CA ARG A 15 -8.91 -17.03 1.44
C ARG A 15 -8.78 -16.90 -0.07
N TRP A 16 -7.79 -17.59 -0.63
CA TRP A 16 -7.51 -17.58 -2.07
C TRP A 16 -7.48 -19.01 -2.59
N ARG A 17 -8.20 -19.26 -3.68
CA ARG A 17 -8.24 -20.59 -4.32
C ARG A 17 -8.42 -20.46 -5.82
N LEU A 18 -8.02 -21.45 -6.56
CA LEU A 18 -8.42 -21.56 -7.96
C LEU A 18 -9.91 -21.95 -8.05
N ASN A 19 -10.58 -21.47 -9.08
CA ASN A 19 -11.91 -21.96 -9.40
C ASN A 19 -11.88 -23.44 -9.81
N ALA A 20 -13.06 -24.05 -10.00
CA ALA A 20 -13.17 -25.47 -10.33
C ALA A 20 -12.49 -25.86 -11.65
N VAL A 21 -12.37 -24.93 -12.58
CA VAL A 21 -11.72 -25.13 -13.90
C VAL A 21 -10.20 -24.91 -13.81
N GLY A 22 -9.72 -24.19 -12.79
CA GLY A 22 -8.30 -23.89 -12.58
C GLY A 22 -7.76 -22.73 -13.42
N ASP A 23 -8.62 -21.95 -14.05
CA ASP A 23 -8.26 -20.82 -14.94
C ASP A 23 -8.44 -19.44 -14.29
N ALA A 24 -9.06 -19.37 -13.09
CA ALA A 24 -9.29 -18.13 -12.38
C ALA A 24 -9.00 -18.24 -10.88
N LEU A 25 -8.43 -17.18 -10.31
CA LEU A 25 -8.21 -17.04 -8.88
C LEU A 25 -9.45 -16.43 -8.21
N VAL A 26 -9.98 -17.10 -7.20
CA VAL A 26 -11.10 -16.64 -6.39
C VAL A 26 -10.60 -16.21 -5.03
N GLY A 27 -10.86 -14.95 -4.68
CA GLY A 27 -10.56 -14.37 -3.38
C GLY A 27 -11.84 -14.17 -2.56
N GLU A 28 -11.78 -14.51 -1.30
CA GLU A 28 -12.87 -14.33 -0.34
C GLU A 28 -12.34 -13.59 0.89
N ILE A 29 -13.13 -12.67 1.40
CA ILE A 29 -12.87 -11.98 2.66
C ILE A 29 -14.16 -11.81 3.44
N GLU A 30 -14.09 -12.04 4.74
CA GLU A 30 -15.19 -11.81 5.65
C GLU A 30 -14.67 -11.12 6.90
N LEU A 31 -15.22 -9.93 7.21
CA LEU A 31 -14.85 -9.20 8.41
C LEU A 31 -16.00 -8.30 8.88
N PRO A 32 -16.10 -8.04 10.19
CA PRO A 32 -17.05 -7.07 10.72
C PRO A 32 -16.63 -5.66 10.26
N MET A 33 -17.62 -4.87 9.80
CA MET A 33 -17.41 -3.53 9.28
C MET A 33 -18.38 -2.54 9.91
N ALA A 34 -17.93 -1.86 10.95
CA ALA A 34 -18.69 -0.82 11.63
C ALA A 34 -18.43 0.55 10.96
N VAL A 35 -19.05 0.79 9.81
CA VAL A 35 -18.97 2.05 9.08
C VAL A 35 -20.34 2.72 9.00
N GLY A 36 -20.36 4.04 8.77
CA GLY A 36 -21.58 4.80 8.61
C GLY A 36 -21.45 5.84 7.49
N THR A 37 -22.58 6.21 6.91
CA THR A 37 -22.68 7.27 5.89
C THR A 37 -23.26 8.56 6.45
N VAL A 38 -23.68 8.55 7.73
CA VAL A 38 -24.35 9.67 8.40
C VAL A 38 -23.62 9.99 9.71
N GLY A 39 -23.31 11.27 9.90
CA GLY A 39 -22.66 11.75 11.13
C GLY A 39 -21.13 11.60 11.12
N GLY A 40 -20.48 11.94 12.22
CA GLY A 40 -19.04 11.82 12.41
C GLY A 40 -18.20 12.45 11.29
N ALA A 41 -17.13 11.76 10.88
CA ALA A 41 -16.21 12.23 9.84
C ALA A 41 -16.91 12.41 8.48
N THR A 42 -17.92 11.61 8.15
CA THR A 42 -18.66 11.72 6.89
C THR A 42 -19.46 13.02 6.79
N ARG A 43 -19.80 13.62 7.92
CA ARG A 43 -20.51 14.91 7.97
C ARG A 43 -19.56 16.11 8.02
N SER A 44 -18.44 15.98 8.71
CA SER A 44 -17.53 17.10 9.00
C SER A 44 -16.35 17.18 8.02
N HIS A 45 -15.96 16.10 7.36
CA HIS A 45 -14.79 16.06 6.50
C HIS A 45 -15.17 16.24 5.02
N PRO A 46 -14.76 17.34 4.36
CA PRO A 46 -15.16 17.61 2.96
C PRO A 46 -14.78 16.49 1.98
N SER A 47 -13.57 15.94 2.12
CA SER A 47 -13.12 14.84 1.24
C SER A 47 -13.96 13.58 1.42
N ALA A 48 -14.43 13.26 2.63
CA ALA A 48 -15.32 12.12 2.86
C ALA A 48 -16.68 12.32 2.18
N GLN A 49 -17.21 13.55 2.20
CA GLN A 49 -18.46 13.87 1.50
C GLN A 49 -18.32 13.74 -0.01
N VAL A 50 -17.20 14.22 -0.58
CA VAL A 50 -16.91 14.08 -2.01
C VAL A 50 -16.74 12.61 -2.38
N ALA A 51 -15.99 11.85 -1.58
CA ALA A 51 -15.80 10.41 -1.82
C ALA A 51 -17.12 9.63 -1.83
N LEU A 52 -18.02 9.88 -0.87
CA LEU A 52 -19.35 9.26 -0.85
C LEU A 52 -20.19 9.61 -2.07
N LYS A 53 -20.12 10.86 -2.55
CA LYS A 53 -20.81 11.28 -3.78
C LYS A 53 -20.26 10.58 -5.02
N ILE A 54 -18.93 10.45 -5.12
CA ILE A 54 -18.28 9.73 -6.23
C ILE A 54 -18.68 8.25 -6.21
N LEU A 55 -18.69 7.62 -5.02
CA LEU A 55 -19.06 6.22 -4.88
C LEU A 55 -20.54 5.95 -5.17
N GLY A 56 -21.40 6.95 -5.00
CA GLY A 56 -22.86 6.79 -5.20
C GLY A 56 -23.52 5.82 -4.21
N VAL A 57 -22.90 5.54 -3.06
CA VAL A 57 -23.43 4.60 -2.08
C VAL A 57 -24.58 5.21 -1.28
N THR A 58 -25.64 4.45 -1.09
CA THR A 58 -26.87 4.92 -0.45
C THR A 58 -26.99 4.55 1.03
N GLY A 59 -26.00 3.84 1.59
CA GLY A 59 -26.07 3.44 3.00
C GLY A 59 -24.80 2.74 3.49
N ALA A 60 -24.77 2.49 4.79
CA ALA A 60 -23.61 1.91 5.46
C ALA A 60 -23.22 0.52 4.92
N ARG A 61 -24.19 -0.30 4.56
CA ARG A 61 -23.93 -1.63 3.99
C ARG A 61 -23.22 -1.54 2.64
N ALA A 62 -23.72 -0.73 1.72
CA ALA A 62 -23.11 -0.53 0.42
C ALA A 62 -21.69 0.04 0.54
N LEU A 63 -21.47 0.98 1.47
CA LEU A 63 -20.14 1.49 1.79
C LEU A 63 -19.21 0.39 2.33
N ALA A 64 -19.71 -0.45 3.24
CA ALA A 64 -18.97 -1.57 3.80
C ALA A 64 -18.54 -2.57 2.71
N GLU A 65 -19.42 -2.90 1.78
CA GLU A 65 -19.13 -3.78 0.65
C GLU A 65 -18.02 -3.22 -0.25
N VAL A 66 -18.05 -1.93 -0.56
CA VAL A 66 -16.97 -1.26 -1.33
C VAL A 66 -15.65 -1.31 -0.59
N ILE A 67 -15.65 -0.98 0.71
CA ILE A 67 -14.44 -1.00 1.54
C ILE A 67 -13.82 -2.41 1.57
N VAL A 68 -14.65 -3.43 1.74
CA VAL A 68 -14.21 -4.84 1.77
C VAL A 68 -13.63 -5.26 0.43
N CYS A 69 -14.24 -4.87 -0.69
CA CYS A 69 -13.71 -5.14 -2.02
C CYS A 69 -12.32 -4.50 -2.24
N VAL A 70 -12.15 -3.24 -1.82
CA VAL A 70 -10.86 -2.56 -1.87
C VAL A 70 -9.84 -3.27 -0.99
N GLY A 71 -10.23 -3.68 0.22
CA GLY A 71 -9.37 -4.45 1.13
C GLY A 71 -8.91 -5.77 0.52
N LEU A 72 -9.81 -6.50 -0.14
CA LEU A 72 -9.47 -7.74 -0.85
C LEU A 72 -8.51 -7.50 -2.02
N ALA A 73 -8.74 -6.45 -2.82
CA ALA A 73 -7.86 -6.09 -3.92
C ALA A 73 -6.46 -5.68 -3.43
N GLN A 74 -6.36 -4.93 -2.34
CA GLN A 74 -5.08 -4.57 -1.72
C GLN A 74 -4.34 -5.79 -1.17
N ASN A 75 -5.06 -6.69 -0.52
CA ASN A 75 -4.48 -7.95 -0.05
C ASN A 75 -3.92 -8.78 -1.21
N PHE A 76 -4.66 -8.89 -2.32
CA PHE A 76 -4.18 -9.55 -3.53
C PHE A 76 -2.91 -8.89 -4.08
N GLY A 77 -2.89 -7.57 -4.19
CA GLY A 77 -1.72 -6.81 -4.64
C GLY A 77 -0.49 -7.07 -3.77
N ALA A 78 -0.66 -7.10 -2.45
CA ALA A 78 0.40 -7.39 -1.50
C ALA A 78 0.93 -8.83 -1.63
N ILE A 79 0.05 -9.84 -1.70
CA ILE A 79 0.44 -11.24 -1.87
C ILE A 79 1.16 -11.45 -3.20
N ARG A 80 0.65 -10.85 -4.29
CA ARG A 80 1.29 -10.90 -5.59
C ARG A 80 2.69 -10.30 -5.56
N ALA A 81 2.85 -9.12 -4.96
CA ALA A 81 4.15 -8.47 -4.83
C ALA A 81 5.14 -9.32 -4.02
N LEU A 82 4.68 -9.95 -2.93
CA LEU A 82 5.50 -10.87 -2.14
C LEU A 82 5.94 -12.10 -2.94
N ALA A 83 5.04 -12.66 -3.74
CA ALA A 83 5.31 -13.88 -4.50
C ALA A 83 6.22 -13.65 -5.72
N MET A 84 6.18 -12.48 -6.34
CA MET A 84 6.86 -12.20 -7.60
C MET A 84 8.11 -11.34 -7.44
N GLU A 85 7.98 -10.13 -6.91
CA GLU A 85 9.06 -9.13 -6.92
C GLU A 85 9.69 -8.92 -5.55
N GLY A 86 9.00 -9.30 -4.49
CA GLY A 86 9.31 -8.94 -3.12
C GLY A 86 8.92 -7.48 -2.82
N ILE A 87 8.21 -7.26 -1.73
CA ILE A 87 7.76 -5.91 -1.31
C ILE A 87 8.95 -4.97 -1.07
N GLN A 88 10.08 -5.50 -0.63
CA GLN A 88 11.27 -4.70 -0.35
C GLN A 88 11.81 -3.94 -1.56
N ARG A 89 11.76 -4.51 -2.77
CA ARG A 89 12.31 -3.84 -3.97
C ARG A 89 11.58 -2.55 -4.32
N GLY A 90 10.26 -2.57 -4.32
CA GLY A 90 9.45 -1.37 -4.60
C GLY A 90 9.58 -0.30 -3.51
N HIS A 91 9.57 -0.71 -2.24
CA HIS A 91 9.73 0.19 -1.11
C HIS A 91 11.14 0.77 -0.99
N MET A 92 12.18 -0.02 -1.30
CA MET A 92 13.57 0.46 -1.26
C MET A 92 13.83 1.54 -2.31
N GLY A 93 13.25 1.45 -3.50
CA GLY A 93 13.36 2.50 -4.52
C GLY A 93 12.74 3.83 -4.06
N LEU A 94 11.51 3.78 -3.55
CA LEU A 94 10.84 4.96 -2.99
C LEU A 94 11.59 5.55 -1.79
N HIS A 95 12.05 4.71 -0.87
CA HIS A 95 12.84 5.14 0.28
C HIS A 95 14.16 5.77 -0.15
N ALA A 96 14.88 5.18 -1.11
CA ALA A 96 16.12 5.71 -1.63
C ALA A 96 15.95 7.11 -2.27
N ARG A 97 14.85 7.33 -3.01
CA ARG A 97 14.51 8.66 -3.54
C ARG A 97 14.31 9.70 -2.44
N GLN A 98 13.55 9.35 -1.40
CA GLN A 98 13.34 10.24 -0.25
C GLN A 98 14.65 10.57 0.46
N VAL A 99 15.53 9.58 0.63
CA VAL A 99 16.87 9.77 1.23
C VAL A 99 17.75 10.65 0.35
N ALA A 100 17.71 10.47 -0.98
CA ALA A 100 18.45 11.31 -1.94
C ALA A 100 17.97 12.78 -1.89
N ILE A 101 16.65 13.01 -1.91
CA ILE A 101 16.06 14.35 -1.79
C ILE A 101 16.45 15.01 -0.46
N ALA A 102 16.35 14.29 0.65
CA ALA A 102 16.75 14.78 1.97
C ALA A 102 18.24 15.10 2.09
N ALA A 103 19.09 14.47 1.25
CA ALA A 103 20.52 14.75 1.15
C ALA A 103 20.85 15.92 0.22
N GLY A 104 19.85 16.50 -0.46
CA GLY A 104 20.04 17.66 -1.33
C GLY A 104 20.13 17.33 -2.83
N ALA A 105 19.83 16.10 -3.25
CA ALA A 105 19.76 15.75 -4.67
C ALA A 105 18.58 16.46 -5.35
N ILE A 106 18.79 16.95 -6.58
CA ILE A 106 17.80 17.66 -7.39
C ILE A 106 17.70 17.08 -8.80
N GLY A 107 16.52 17.19 -9.40
CA GLY A 107 16.28 16.78 -10.79
C GLY A 107 16.66 15.30 -11.04
N GLU A 108 17.41 15.05 -12.11
CA GLU A 108 17.85 13.72 -12.53
C GLU A 108 18.82 13.04 -11.55
N GLN A 109 19.49 13.84 -10.69
CA GLN A 109 20.37 13.28 -9.66
C GLN A 109 19.61 12.38 -8.67
N ILE A 110 18.34 12.68 -8.41
CA ILE A 110 17.52 11.90 -7.48
C ILE A 110 17.43 10.44 -7.92
N GLU A 111 17.09 10.21 -9.19
CA GLU A 111 16.94 8.86 -9.73
C GLU A 111 18.26 8.11 -9.77
N ARG A 112 19.34 8.77 -10.23
CA ARG A 112 20.67 8.20 -10.31
C ARG A 112 21.19 7.78 -8.94
N ILE A 113 21.11 8.68 -7.96
CA ILE A 113 21.59 8.42 -6.59
C ILE A 113 20.73 7.35 -5.91
N ALA A 114 19.42 7.39 -6.10
CA ALA A 114 18.52 6.38 -5.57
C ALA A 114 18.83 4.99 -6.13
N ALA A 115 18.97 4.87 -7.45
CA ALA A 115 19.32 3.62 -8.12
C ALA A 115 20.68 3.09 -7.65
N GLN A 116 21.67 3.94 -7.49
CA GLN A 116 23.00 3.56 -7.00
C GLN A 116 22.94 3.05 -5.56
N MET A 117 22.26 3.76 -4.65
CA MET A 117 22.10 3.31 -3.26
C MET A 117 21.38 1.97 -3.16
N VAL A 118 20.37 1.74 -4.01
CA VAL A 118 19.63 0.46 -4.05
C VAL A 118 20.53 -0.66 -4.56
N SER A 119 21.31 -0.43 -5.61
CA SER A 119 22.24 -1.43 -6.16
C SER A 119 23.35 -1.81 -5.18
N GLU A 120 23.81 -0.83 -4.38
CA GLU A 120 24.80 -1.05 -3.32
C GLU A 120 24.20 -1.68 -2.04
N GLY A 121 22.86 -1.79 -1.94
CA GLY A 121 22.19 -2.22 -0.71
C GLY A 121 22.39 -1.28 0.47
N ASN A 122 22.78 -0.02 0.22
CA ASN A 122 23.17 0.97 1.23
C ASN A 122 22.33 2.25 1.14
N VAL A 123 21.04 2.14 1.47
CA VAL A 123 20.10 3.27 1.46
C VAL A 123 20.16 4.02 2.79
N ARG A 124 21.18 4.88 2.95
CA ARG A 124 21.43 5.67 4.18
C ARG A 124 21.74 7.12 3.85
N ALA A 125 21.37 8.04 4.73
CA ALA A 125 21.59 9.48 4.58
C ALA A 125 23.08 9.85 4.41
N ALA A 126 23.99 9.15 5.08
CA ALA A 126 25.44 9.37 4.92
C ALA A 126 25.86 9.07 3.48
N ARG A 127 25.48 7.92 2.93
CA ARG A 127 25.80 7.53 1.56
C ARG A 127 25.21 8.47 0.52
N ALA A 128 23.98 8.92 0.72
CA ALA A 128 23.35 9.89 -0.16
C ALA A 128 24.13 11.22 -0.21
N ARG A 129 24.58 11.73 0.94
CA ARG A 129 25.39 12.97 1.00
C ARG A 129 26.73 12.83 0.27
N GLU A 130 27.40 11.70 0.42
CA GLU A 130 28.64 11.40 -0.33
C GLU A 130 28.40 11.45 -1.84
N LEU A 131 27.31 10.83 -2.32
CA LEU A 131 26.97 10.80 -3.73
C LEU A 131 26.54 12.16 -4.28
N VAL A 132 25.84 12.97 -3.48
CA VAL A 132 25.50 14.36 -3.84
C VAL A 132 26.78 15.22 -3.91
N GLY A 133 27.66 15.13 -2.91
CA GLY A 133 28.92 15.88 -2.85
C GLY A 133 29.91 15.48 -3.94
N GLY A 134 29.99 14.21 -4.29
CA GLY A 134 30.84 13.71 -5.37
C GLY A 134 30.36 14.07 -6.78
N ALA A 135 29.10 14.45 -6.95
CA ALA A 135 28.53 14.87 -8.24
C ALA A 135 28.70 16.36 -8.54
N GLY A 136 29.20 17.15 -7.60
CA GLY A 136 29.45 18.61 -7.75
C GLY A 136 30.88 18.99 -8.12
N GLY A 137 31.74 18.02 -8.39
CA GLY A 137 33.19 18.21 -8.69
C GLY A 137 33.61 17.85 -10.12
N GLY A 138 32.75 18.09 -11.09
CA GLY A 138 33.07 17.90 -12.51
C GLY A 138 32.65 19.09 -13.34
#